data_cc55062f9cc4e8c1ce25de9045be6b07
#
_entry.id   cc55062f9cc4e8c1ce25de9045be6b07
#
_cell.length_a   1.000
_cell.length_b   1.000
_cell.length_c   1.000
_cell.angle_alpha   90.00
_cell.angle_beta   90.00
_cell.angle_gamma   90.00
#
_symmetry.space_group_name_H-M   'P 1'
#
loop_
_entity.id
_entity.type
_entity.pdbx_description
1 polymer ?
#
loop_
_entity_poly.entity_id
_entity_poly.type
_entity_poly.pdbx_seq_one_letter_code
_entity_poly.pdbx_strand_id
1 'polypeptide(L)'
;MIEADRLVTPRGSREDEVLDRTVRPQRLADYVGQPQVSEQMDIFIRAANGRGDALDHTLIFGPPGLGKTTLAHIIANEIGVNLRHTSGPVLERPGDLAALLTNLEPHDVLFVDEIHRLSPVVEEILYPALEDFQLDIMIGEGPAARSIKLDLPPFTLVGATTRAGLLTSPLRDRFGIVQRLEFYNTADLASILQRAAGILGIEMDAEGAAELARRSRGTPRIANRLLRRVRDYAEVKADGRVTREVAAAAMAMLEVDEQGFDAQDRKLLLTIIEKFSGGPVGVDNLSAAIGEERGTIEDVLEPYLIQQGFIMRTPRGRMATRNAWLHCGLRPPVQTGNASLELFAGETHEDASH
;
A
#
# COMPACT_ATOMS: atom_id res chain seq x y z
N MET A 1 -23.32 15.80 2.79
CA MET A 1 -22.93 15.36 1.44
C MET A 1 -22.39 13.96 1.59
N ILE A 2 -23.04 12.97 0.96
CA ILE A 2 -22.56 11.59 0.94
C ILE A 2 -21.29 11.64 0.08
N GLU A 3 -20.12 11.38 0.68
CA GLU A 3 -18.88 11.19 -0.08
C GLU A 3 -19.16 10.11 -1.13
N ALA A 4 -19.09 10.49 -2.41
CA ALA A 4 -19.17 9.54 -3.50
C ALA A 4 -18.03 8.53 -3.29
N ASP A 5 -18.39 7.26 -3.07
CA ASP A 5 -17.48 6.17 -2.79
C ASP A 5 -16.50 6.06 -3.96
N ARG A 6 -15.25 6.51 -3.78
CA ARG A 6 -14.25 6.58 -4.84
C ARG A 6 -13.84 5.18 -5.25
N LEU A 7 -14.17 4.79 -6.48
CA LEU A 7 -13.94 3.44 -6.99
C LEU A 7 -12.46 3.06 -7.09
N VAL A 8 -11.59 4.01 -7.33
CA VAL A 8 -10.14 3.80 -7.43
C VAL A 8 -9.35 4.29 -6.21
N THR A 9 -10.01 4.42 -5.05
CA THR A 9 -9.32 4.70 -3.79
C THR A 9 -8.92 3.40 -3.08
N PRO A 10 -7.76 3.34 -2.41
CA PRO A 10 -7.39 2.19 -1.58
C PRO A 10 -8.16 2.10 -0.24
N ARG A 11 -8.99 3.08 0.13
CA ARG A 11 -9.92 2.98 1.25
C ARG A 11 -11.13 2.14 0.81
N GLY A 12 -11.34 0.98 1.43
CA GLY A 12 -12.44 0.07 1.12
C GLY A 12 -13.72 0.39 1.89
N SER A 13 -14.88 0.11 1.28
CA SER A 13 -16.14 -0.03 2.02
C SER A 13 -16.16 -1.36 2.78
N ARG A 14 -17.08 -1.51 3.74
CA ARG A 14 -17.27 -2.78 4.46
C ARG A 14 -17.56 -3.96 3.51
N GLU A 15 -18.23 -3.70 2.39
CA GLU A 15 -18.52 -4.69 1.35
C GLU A 15 -17.28 -5.09 0.56
N ASP A 16 -16.38 -4.13 0.27
CA ASP A 16 -15.10 -4.41 -0.39
C ASP A 16 -14.20 -5.27 0.51
N GLU A 17 -14.23 -5.06 1.82
CA GLU A 17 -13.48 -5.90 2.77
C GLU A 17 -13.97 -7.36 2.78
N VAL A 18 -15.29 -7.58 2.69
CA VAL A 18 -15.86 -8.93 2.60
C VAL A 18 -15.41 -9.60 1.29
N LEU A 19 -15.48 -8.88 0.18
CA LEU A 19 -15.01 -9.37 -1.12
C LEU A 19 -13.51 -9.71 -1.08
N ASP A 20 -12.69 -8.78 -0.59
CA ASP A 20 -11.26 -8.99 -0.47
C ASP A 20 -10.92 -10.22 0.37
N ARG A 21 -11.69 -10.51 1.43
CA ARG A 21 -11.53 -11.73 2.24
C ARG A 21 -11.86 -12.99 1.45
N THR A 22 -12.93 -12.96 0.66
CA THR A 22 -13.39 -14.11 -0.13
C THR A 22 -12.40 -14.50 -1.22
N VAL A 23 -11.83 -13.51 -1.94
CA VAL A 23 -10.90 -13.76 -3.05
C VAL A 23 -9.43 -13.83 -2.61
N ARG A 24 -9.15 -13.62 -1.32
CA ARG A 24 -7.79 -13.60 -0.78
C ARG A 24 -7.08 -14.93 -0.98
N PRO A 25 -5.85 -14.96 -1.54
CA PRO A 25 -5.04 -16.17 -1.56
C PRO A 25 -4.68 -16.61 -0.13
N GLN A 26 -4.71 -17.91 0.08
CA GLN A 26 -4.43 -18.53 1.39
C GLN A 26 -3.03 -19.14 1.46
N ARG A 27 -2.37 -19.36 0.33
CA ARG A 27 -1.05 -19.98 0.20
C ARG A 27 -0.10 -19.12 -0.62
N LEU A 28 1.20 -19.29 -0.40
CA LEU A 28 2.23 -18.63 -1.22
C LEU A 28 2.12 -19.01 -2.69
N ALA A 29 1.77 -20.25 -3.01
CA ALA A 29 1.58 -20.72 -4.39
C ALA A 29 0.50 -19.91 -5.16
N ASP A 30 -0.48 -19.35 -4.46
CA ASP A 30 -1.56 -18.54 -5.03
C ASP A 30 -1.25 -17.02 -5.00
N TYR A 31 -0.10 -16.64 -4.43
CA TYR A 31 0.31 -15.24 -4.26
C TYR A 31 1.09 -14.77 -5.49
N VAL A 32 0.37 -14.28 -6.48
CA VAL A 32 0.91 -13.84 -7.77
C VAL A 32 1.44 -12.40 -7.69
N GLY A 33 2.47 -12.09 -8.48
CA GLY A 33 2.90 -10.73 -8.80
C GLY A 33 3.94 -10.11 -7.85
N GLN A 34 4.48 -10.90 -6.92
CA GLN A 34 5.58 -10.50 -6.03
C GLN A 34 6.62 -11.64 -5.95
N PRO A 35 7.28 -12.02 -7.07
CA PRO A 35 8.05 -13.27 -7.12
C PRO A 35 9.20 -13.30 -6.13
N GLN A 36 9.97 -12.21 -5.97
CA GLN A 36 11.08 -12.15 -5.02
C GLN A 36 10.61 -12.27 -3.57
N VAL A 37 9.51 -11.59 -3.20
CA VAL A 37 8.91 -11.68 -1.87
C VAL A 37 8.44 -13.09 -1.59
N SER A 38 7.76 -13.71 -2.57
CA SER A 38 7.22 -15.07 -2.46
C SER A 38 8.34 -16.09 -2.27
N GLU A 39 9.41 -16.02 -3.08
CA GLU A 39 10.57 -16.91 -2.99
C GLU A 39 11.30 -16.77 -1.63
N GLN A 40 11.57 -15.54 -1.20
CA GLN A 40 12.23 -15.30 0.08
C GLN A 40 11.38 -15.80 1.26
N MET A 41 10.08 -15.51 1.25
CA MET A 41 9.19 -15.96 2.31
C MET A 41 9.04 -17.48 2.35
N ASP A 42 9.01 -18.18 1.21
CA ASP A 42 9.00 -19.63 1.17
C ASP A 42 10.24 -20.24 1.85
N ILE A 43 11.43 -19.67 1.57
CA ILE A 43 12.67 -20.10 2.19
C ILE A 43 12.64 -19.89 3.71
N PHE A 44 12.25 -18.68 4.16
CA PHE A 44 12.27 -18.35 5.58
C PHE A 44 11.24 -19.15 6.38
N ILE A 45 10.03 -19.31 5.86
CA ILE A 45 8.97 -20.11 6.50
C ILE A 45 9.36 -21.57 6.59
N ARG A 46 9.87 -22.17 5.51
CA ARG A 46 10.32 -23.57 5.54
C ARG A 46 11.49 -23.78 6.50
N ALA A 47 12.40 -22.83 6.56
CA ALA A 47 13.53 -22.90 7.50
C ALA A 47 13.08 -22.83 8.95
N ALA A 48 12.16 -21.91 9.30
CA ALA A 48 11.58 -21.79 10.64
C ALA A 48 10.81 -23.06 11.02
N ASN A 49 9.93 -23.56 10.14
CA ASN A 49 9.19 -24.80 10.33
C ASN A 49 10.12 -26.02 10.52
N GLY A 50 11.21 -26.12 9.74
CA GLY A 50 12.17 -27.20 9.83
C GLY A 50 12.96 -27.24 11.16
N ARG A 51 13.17 -26.08 11.79
CA ARG A 51 13.80 -25.96 13.11
C ARG A 51 12.81 -26.06 14.27
N GLY A 52 11.50 -25.85 14.01
CA GLY A 52 10.48 -25.74 15.04
C GLY A 52 10.54 -24.39 15.79
N ASP A 53 11.05 -23.33 15.14
CA ASP A 53 11.20 -22.00 15.70
C ASP A 53 10.05 -21.09 15.23
N ALA A 54 9.79 -19.99 15.97
CA ALA A 54 9.01 -18.88 15.44
C ALA A 54 9.74 -18.26 14.25
N LEU A 55 8.99 -17.76 13.27
CA LEU A 55 9.58 -16.98 12.18
C LEU A 55 10.12 -15.65 12.72
N ASP A 56 11.21 -15.16 12.17
CA ASP A 56 11.72 -13.84 12.51
C ASP A 56 10.66 -12.75 12.31
N HIS A 57 10.67 -11.73 13.17
CA HIS A 57 9.77 -10.60 13.03
C HIS A 57 9.90 -9.98 11.64
N THR A 58 8.75 -9.76 11.00
CA THR A 58 8.68 -9.40 9.57
C THR A 58 8.02 -8.04 9.39
N LEU A 59 8.69 -7.12 8.70
CA LEU A 59 8.14 -5.84 8.28
C LEU A 59 7.73 -5.90 6.80
N ILE A 60 6.46 -5.59 6.52
CA ILE A 60 5.92 -5.53 5.16
C ILE A 60 5.54 -4.08 4.87
N PHE A 61 6.15 -3.46 3.87
CA PHE A 61 5.86 -2.08 3.53
C PHE A 61 5.62 -1.87 2.03
N GLY A 62 4.91 -0.80 1.70
CA GLY A 62 4.58 -0.43 0.33
C GLY A 62 3.25 0.31 0.24
N PRO A 63 2.89 0.82 -0.93
CA PRO A 63 1.63 1.50 -1.17
C PRO A 63 0.41 0.74 -0.66
N PRO A 64 -0.72 1.42 -0.40
CA PRO A 64 -1.93 0.75 0.07
C PRO A 64 -2.53 -0.16 -1.02
N GLY A 65 -3.20 -1.24 -0.60
CA GLY A 65 -3.92 -2.14 -1.50
C GLY A 65 -3.07 -3.18 -2.24
N LEU A 66 -1.76 -3.29 -1.94
CA LEU A 66 -0.83 -4.25 -2.59
C LEU A 66 -0.81 -5.64 -1.94
N GLY A 67 -1.57 -5.89 -0.88
CA GLY A 67 -1.68 -7.22 -0.28
C GLY A 67 -0.82 -7.44 0.98
N LYS A 68 -0.42 -6.39 1.72
CA LYS A 68 0.33 -6.52 3.00
C LYS A 68 -0.39 -7.42 4.00
N THR A 69 -1.67 -7.16 4.24
CA THR A 69 -2.53 -7.99 5.10
C THR A 69 -2.69 -9.41 4.55
N THR A 70 -2.75 -9.56 3.23
CA THR A 70 -2.81 -10.87 2.57
C THR A 70 -1.57 -11.70 2.85
N LEU A 71 -0.38 -11.10 2.71
CA LEU A 71 0.88 -11.78 2.99
C LEU A 71 0.98 -12.21 4.46
N ALA A 72 0.51 -11.38 5.40
CA ALA A 72 0.46 -11.76 6.81
C ALA A 72 -0.43 -12.99 7.08
N HIS A 73 -1.60 -13.08 6.43
CA HIS A 73 -2.45 -14.27 6.50
C HIS A 73 -1.78 -15.51 5.90
N ILE A 74 -1.11 -15.34 4.76
CA ILE A 74 -0.38 -16.44 4.11
C ILE A 74 0.73 -16.95 5.03
N ILE A 75 1.51 -16.05 5.66
CA ILE A 75 2.56 -16.43 6.61
C ILE A 75 2.00 -17.30 7.72
N ALA A 76 0.92 -16.87 8.38
CA ALA A 76 0.30 -17.65 9.45
C ALA A 76 -0.22 -19.01 8.97
N ASN A 77 -0.85 -19.05 7.81
CA ASN A 77 -1.36 -20.28 7.20
C ASN A 77 -0.25 -21.28 6.82
N GLU A 78 0.86 -20.79 6.24
CA GLU A 78 2.00 -21.64 5.84
C GLU A 78 2.79 -22.17 7.05
N ILE A 79 2.82 -21.42 8.16
CA ILE A 79 3.40 -21.87 9.42
C ILE A 79 2.41 -22.83 10.12
N GLY A 80 1.11 -22.68 9.93
CA GLY A 80 0.07 -23.48 10.54
C GLY A 80 -0.34 -23.00 11.94
N VAL A 81 -0.29 -21.68 12.18
CA VAL A 81 -0.58 -21.04 13.49
C VAL A 81 -1.70 -20.01 13.37
N ASN A 82 -2.15 -19.48 14.53
CA ASN A 82 -3.18 -18.45 14.55
C ASN A 82 -2.61 -17.09 14.15
N LEU A 83 -3.45 -16.29 13.48
CA LEU A 83 -3.20 -14.87 13.21
C LEU A 83 -4.04 -14.01 14.16
N ARG A 84 -3.38 -13.23 15.01
CA ARG A 84 -4.02 -12.15 15.78
C ARG A 84 -3.83 -10.84 15.02
N HIS A 85 -4.92 -10.18 14.68
CA HIS A 85 -4.92 -8.96 13.89
C HIS A 85 -5.30 -7.75 14.72
N THR A 86 -4.47 -6.71 14.65
CA THR A 86 -4.72 -5.38 15.22
C THR A 86 -4.14 -4.30 14.31
N SER A 87 -4.21 -3.04 14.73
CA SER A 87 -3.60 -1.92 14.03
C SER A 87 -3.00 -0.91 15.00
N GLY A 88 -1.99 -0.14 14.53
CA GLY A 88 -1.34 0.89 15.34
C GLY A 88 -2.33 1.83 16.02
N PRO A 89 -3.33 2.40 15.30
CA PRO A 89 -4.34 3.28 15.91
C PRO A 89 -5.22 2.66 16.99
N VAL A 90 -5.37 1.34 17.00
CA VAL A 90 -6.18 0.63 18.02
C VAL A 90 -5.38 0.40 19.29
N LEU A 91 -4.05 0.31 19.19
CA LEU A 91 -3.14 0.12 20.31
C LEU A 91 -2.80 1.48 20.94
N GLU A 92 -3.76 2.06 21.66
CA GLU A 92 -3.57 3.39 22.27
C GLU A 92 -2.82 3.31 23.59
N ARG A 93 -3.00 2.24 24.33
CA ARG A 93 -2.49 2.08 25.70
C ARG A 93 -1.61 0.85 25.85
N PRO A 94 -0.62 0.89 26.74
CA PRO A 94 0.20 -0.27 27.12
C PRO A 94 -0.60 -1.54 27.42
N GLY A 95 -1.72 -1.39 28.12
CA GLY A 95 -2.59 -2.51 28.49
C GLY A 95 -3.25 -3.21 27.30
N ASP A 96 -3.53 -2.50 26.22
CA ASP A 96 -4.12 -3.08 25.01
C ASP A 96 -3.12 -4.04 24.33
N LEU A 97 -1.86 -3.63 24.23
CA LEU A 97 -0.78 -4.47 23.71
C LEU A 97 -0.50 -5.65 24.64
N ALA A 98 -0.41 -5.40 25.96
CA ALA A 98 -0.18 -6.46 26.96
C ALA A 98 -1.25 -7.54 26.90
N ALA A 99 -2.53 -7.16 26.79
CA ALA A 99 -3.64 -8.11 26.65
C ALA A 99 -3.54 -8.96 25.39
N LEU A 100 -3.07 -8.41 24.27
CA LEU A 100 -2.86 -9.16 23.04
C LEU A 100 -1.68 -10.14 23.18
N LEU A 101 -0.53 -9.68 23.69
CA LEU A 101 0.68 -10.48 23.81
C LEU A 101 0.53 -11.65 24.77
N THR A 102 -0.15 -11.46 25.91
CA THR A 102 -0.39 -12.51 26.89
C THR A 102 -1.39 -13.59 26.45
N ASN A 103 -2.16 -13.33 25.39
CA ASN A 103 -3.10 -14.28 24.80
C ASN A 103 -2.54 -14.99 23.55
N LEU A 104 -1.27 -14.81 23.21
CA LEU A 104 -0.61 -15.53 22.12
C LEU A 104 -0.27 -16.96 22.55
N GLU A 105 -0.43 -17.89 21.63
CA GLU A 105 0.09 -19.24 21.73
C GLU A 105 1.50 -19.32 21.12
N PRO A 106 2.30 -20.36 21.42
CA PRO A 106 3.62 -20.51 20.81
C PRO A 106 3.57 -20.46 19.29
N HIS A 107 4.44 -19.63 18.72
CA HIS A 107 4.61 -19.37 17.28
C HIS A 107 3.46 -18.63 16.61
N ASP A 108 2.44 -18.17 17.32
CA ASP A 108 1.37 -17.35 16.79
C ASP A 108 1.92 -16.11 16.05
N VAL A 109 1.18 -15.66 15.06
CA VAL A 109 1.49 -14.43 14.31
C VAL A 109 0.64 -13.28 14.86
N LEU A 110 1.29 -12.25 15.37
CA LEU A 110 0.66 -10.96 15.69
C LEU A 110 0.85 -10.02 14.50
N PHE A 111 -0.23 -9.69 13.81
CA PHE A 111 -0.23 -8.72 12.71
C PHE A 111 -0.68 -7.35 13.19
N VAL A 112 0.19 -6.34 13.00
CA VAL A 112 -0.09 -4.93 13.34
C VAL A 112 -0.10 -4.12 12.05
N ASP A 113 -1.29 -3.72 11.59
CA ASP A 113 -1.42 -2.83 10.43
C ASP A 113 -1.14 -1.38 10.84
N GLU A 114 -0.63 -0.57 9.90
CA GLU A 114 -0.23 0.83 10.13
C GLU A 114 0.67 0.99 11.38
N ILE A 115 1.64 0.09 11.53
CA ILE A 115 2.51 0.01 12.71
C ILE A 115 3.27 1.31 13.00
N HIS A 116 3.51 2.16 11.99
CA HIS A 116 4.11 3.49 12.17
C HIS A 116 3.25 4.48 12.97
N ARG A 117 2.02 4.10 13.31
CA ARG A 117 1.09 4.89 14.12
C ARG A 117 1.02 4.45 15.58
N LEU A 118 1.87 3.53 16.00
CA LEU A 118 2.03 3.19 17.41
C LEU A 118 2.48 4.43 18.20
N SER A 119 1.97 4.58 19.41
CA SER A 119 2.46 5.60 20.32
C SER A 119 3.83 5.21 20.87
N PRO A 120 4.72 6.17 21.18
CA PRO A 120 6.05 5.88 21.74
C PRO A 120 6.00 4.99 22.98
N VAL A 121 4.99 5.17 23.85
CA VAL A 121 4.83 4.37 25.07
C VAL A 121 4.50 2.91 24.75
N VAL A 122 3.73 2.64 23.71
CA VAL A 122 3.42 1.29 23.24
C VAL A 122 4.63 0.65 22.56
N GLU A 123 5.39 1.43 21.79
CA GLU A 123 6.65 0.95 21.19
C GLU A 123 7.67 0.51 22.24
N GLU A 124 7.85 1.27 23.34
CA GLU A 124 8.78 0.93 24.43
C GLU A 124 8.47 -0.42 25.08
N ILE A 125 7.20 -0.75 25.21
CA ILE A 125 6.76 -2.06 25.75
C ILE A 125 6.96 -3.18 24.73
N LEU A 126 6.84 -2.86 23.45
CA LEU A 126 7.01 -3.84 22.37
C LEU A 126 8.48 -4.29 22.25
N TYR A 127 9.46 -3.44 22.55
CA TYR A 127 10.87 -3.78 22.38
C TYR A 127 11.33 -5.02 23.15
N PRO A 128 11.16 -5.14 24.48
CA PRO A 128 11.53 -6.35 25.20
C PRO A 128 10.70 -7.57 24.80
N ALA A 129 9.45 -7.36 24.35
CA ALA A 129 8.63 -8.44 23.83
C ALA A 129 9.17 -9.04 22.52
N LEU A 130 9.82 -8.22 21.68
CA LEU A 130 10.41 -8.67 20.41
C LEU A 130 11.83 -9.25 20.60
N GLU A 131 12.60 -8.74 21.55
CA GLU A 131 13.99 -9.19 21.76
C GLU A 131 14.08 -10.43 22.62
N ASP A 132 13.41 -10.40 23.77
CA ASP A 132 13.55 -11.38 24.85
C ASP A 132 12.29 -12.21 25.11
N PHE A 133 11.21 -11.97 24.37
CA PHE A 133 9.89 -12.53 24.64
C PHE A 133 9.44 -12.26 26.08
N GLN A 134 9.68 -11.05 26.57
CA GLN A 134 9.32 -10.61 27.90
C GLN A 134 8.49 -9.34 27.86
N LEU A 135 7.54 -9.24 28.76
CA LEU A 135 6.67 -8.08 28.92
C LEU A 135 6.88 -7.47 30.31
N ASP A 136 7.28 -6.20 30.36
CA ASP A 136 7.40 -5.45 31.59
C ASP A 136 6.07 -4.74 31.91
N ILE A 137 5.40 -5.16 32.98
CA ILE A 137 4.13 -4.56 33.44
C ILE A 137 4.37 -3.82 34.76
N MET A 138 3.98 -2.54 34.79
CA MET A 138 3.93 -1.77 36.04
C MET A 138 2.61 -2.05 36.77
N ILE A 139 2.70 -2.56 38.00
CA ILE A 139 1.55 -2.78 38.87
C ILE A 139 1.59 -1.79 40.03
N GLY A 140 0.48 -1.10 40.27
CA GLY A 140 0.33 -0.07 41.30
C GLY A 140 0.60 1.34 40.77
N GLU A 141 0.42 2.32 41.64
CA GLU A 141 0.60 3.72 41.33
C GLU A 141 1.58 4.39 42.31
N GLY A 142 2.27 5.43 41.84
CA GLY A 142 3.20 6.21 42.66
C GLY A 142 4.44 5.46 43.12
N PRO A 143 5.02 5.83 44.28
CA PRO A 143 6.26 5.23 44.79
C PRO A 143 6.19 3.75 45.14
N ALA A 144 4.99 3.18 45.23
CA ALA A 144 4.75 1.75 45.50
C ALA A 144 4.58 0.90 44.24
N ALA A 145 4.66 1.51 43.05
CA ALA A 145 4.59 0.79 41.79
C ALA A 145 5.74 -0.22 41.67
N ARG A 146 5.43 -1.41 41.23
CA ARG A 146 6.41 -2.49 40.99
C ARG A 146 6.36 -2.94 39.55
N SER A 147 7.51 -3.14 38.92
CA SER A 147 7.62 -3.82 37.65
C SER A 147 7.56 -5.33 37.86
N ILE A 148 6.72 -6.00 37.08
CA ILE A 148 6.66 -7.45 36.98
C ILE A 148 7.01 -7.84 35.56
N LYS A 149 7.98 -8.73 35.39
CA LYS A 149 8.32 -9.34 34.10
C LYS A 149 7.49 -10.58 33.89
N LEU A 150 6.80 -10.64 32.75
CA LEU A 150 6.06 -11.82 32.29
C LEU A 150 6.78 -12.40 31.10
N ASP A 151 7.05 -13.70 31.12
CA ASP A 151 7.57 -14.42 29.96
C ASP A 151 6.43 -14.65 28.97
N LEU A 152 6.71 -14.38 27.72
CA LEU A 152 5.80 -14.62 26.59
C LEU A 152 6.23 -15.87 25.83
N PRO A 153 5.31 -16.62 25.21
CA PRO A 153 5.69 -17.65 24.27
C PRO A 153 6.39 -17.00 23.06
N PRO A 154 7.36 -17.66 22.41
CA PRO A 154 7.93 -17.20 21.16
C PRO A 154 6.82 -16.96 20.13
N PHE A 155 6.79 -15.80 19.51
CA PHE A 155 5.80 -15.38 18.52
C PHE A 155 6.46 -14.62 17.37
N THR A 156 5.73 -14.44 16.28
CA THR A 156 6.17 -13.63 15.15
C THR A 156 5.35 -12.34 15.09
N LEU A 157 6.03 -11.18 15.16
CA LEU A 157 5.39 -9.91 14.81
C LEU A 157 5.47 -9.72 13.30
N VAL A 158 4.34 -9.48 12.65
CA VAL A 158 4.26 -8.99 11.27
C VAL A 158 3.74 -7.56 11.30
N GLY A 159 4.64 -6.60 11.12
CA GLY A 159 4.30 -5.18 11.01
C GLY A 159 4.00 -4.79 9.57
N ALA A 160 2.91 -4.07 9.32
CA ALA A 160 2.61 -3.50 8.02
C ALA A 160 2.57 -1.98 8.06
N THR A 161 3.09 -1.33 7.01
CA THR A 161 3.05 0.13 6.91
C THR A 161 3.04 0.61 5.47
N THR A 162 2.38 1.73 5.22
CA THR A 162 2.51 2.49 3.97
C THR A 162 3.69 3.47 4.01
N ARG A 163 4.19 3.81 5.19
CA ARG A 163 5.19 4.86 5.44
C ARG A 163 6.37 4.34 6.26
N ALA A 164 7.19 3.46 5.68
CA ALA A 164 8.34 2.87 6.38
C ALA A 164 9.32 3.93 6.94
N GLY A 165 9.40 5.10 6.32
CA GLY A 165 10.24 6.21 6.80
C GLY A 165 9.78 6.85 8.11
N LEU A 166 8.56 6.59 8.58
CA LEU A 166 8.03 7.08 9.85
C LEU A 166 8.29 6.12 11.02
N LEU A 167 8.76 4.89 10.76
CA LEU A 167 9.16 3.98 11.82
C LEU A 167 10.41 4.50 12.53
N THR A 168 10.42 4.38 13.85
CA THR A 168 11.61 4.65 14.65
C THR A 168 12.73 3.66 14.30
N SER A 169 13.98 4.08 14.36
CA SER A 169 15.11 3.16 14.11
C SER A 169 15.11 1.96 15.05
N PRO A 170 14.86 2.13 16.38
CA PRO A 170 14.81 0.99 17.30
C PRO A 170 13.76 -0.06 16.92
N LEU A 171 12.58 0.36 16.48
CA LEU A 171 11.55 -0.60 16.04
C LEU A 171 11.93 -1.29 14.74
N ARG A 172 12.49 -0.54 13.80
CA ARG A 172 12.89 -1.07 12.49
C ARG A 172 13.98 -2.14 12.62
N ASP A 173 14.98 -1.92 13.49
CA ASP A 173 16.13 -2.80 13.65
C ASP A 173 15.75 -4.16 14.27
N ARG A 174 14.55 -4.29 14.83
CA ARG A 174 14.03 -5.54 15.39
C ARG A 174 13.34 -6.45 14.36
N PHE A 175 13.17 -5.97 13.14
CA PHE A 175 12.64 -6.80 12.07
C PHE A 175 13.78 -7.52 11.34
N GLY A 176 13.89 -8.82 11.55
CA GLY A 176 14.88 -9.66 10.85
C GLY A 176 14.55 -9.87 9.37
N ILE A 177 13.26 -9.77 9.01
CA ILE A 177 12.78 -9.89 7.62
C ILE A 177 12.10 -8.58 7.22
N VAL A 178 12.52 -8.02 6.08
CA VAL A 178 11.94 -6.78 5.55
C VAL A 178 11.50 -7.00 4.10
N GLN A 179 10.19 -6.87 3.85
CA GLN A 179 9.60 -7.09 2.54
C GLN A 179 8.95 -5.81 2.00
N ARG A 180 9.39 -5.41 0.81
CA ARG A 180 8.81 -4.29 0.08
C ARG A 180 7.86 -4.82 -0.98
N LEU A 181 6.58 -4.44 -0.93
CA LEU A 181 5.63 -4.73 -1.99
C LEU A 181 5.64 -3.61 -3.04
N GLU A 182 5.64 -4.02 -4.29
CA GLU A 182 5.63 -3.13 -5.44
C GLU A 182 4.30 -3.19 -6.19
N PHE A 183 4.05 -2.21 -7.03
CA PHE A 183 2.87 -2.23 -7.90
C PHE A 183 2.95 -3.41 -8.86
N TYR A 184 1.81 -4.03 -9.10
CA TYR A 184 1.67 -5.19 -9.97
C TYR A 184 1.69 -4.76 -11.45
N ASN A 185 2.26 -5.57 -12.30
CA ASN A 185 2.12 -5.41 -13.72
C ASN A 185 0.73 -5.86 -14.21
N THR A 186 0.38 -5.51 -15.43
CA THR A 186 -0.95 -5.81 -15.99
C THR A 186 -1.20 -7.32 -16.14
N ALA A 187 -0.18 -8.13 -16.44
CA ALA A 187 -0.33 -9.57 -16.62
C ALA A 187 -0.65 -10.26 -15.28
N ASP A 188 0.05 -9.88 -14.21
CA ASP A 188 -0.21 -10.40 -12.86
C ASP A 188 -1.61 -10.01 -12.38
N LEU A 189 -2.03 -8.75 -12.59
CA LEU A 189 -3.38 -8.31 -12.25
C LEU A 189 -4.46 -9.02 -13.05
N ALA A 190 -4.24 -9.30 -14.34
CA ALA A 190 -5.16 -10.08 -15.15
C ALA A 190 -5.33 -11.50 -14.58
N SER A 191 -4.24 -12.15 -14.16
CA SER A 191 -4.26 -13.46 -13.51
C SER A 191 -5.01 -13.42 -12.17
N ILE A 192 -4.81 -12.39 -11.36
CA ILE A 192 -5.53 -12.18 -10.10
C ILE A 192 -7.02 -11.99 -10.35
N LEU A 193 -7.39 -11.20 -11.37
CA LEU A 193 -8.79 -10.96 -11.76
C LEU A 193 -9.47 -12.24 -12.27
N GLN A 194 -8.81 -13.02 -13.11
CA GLN A 194 -9.35 -14.30 -13.60
C GLN A 194 -9.60 -15.28 -12.45
N ARG A 195 -8.65 -15.38 -11.50
CA ARG A 195 -8.83 -16.20 -10.30
C ARG A 195 -9.98 -15.69 -9.45
N ALA A 196 -10.07 -14.37 -9.21
CA ALA A 196 -11.15 -13.76 -8.44
C ALA A 196 -12.51 -13.97 -9.11
N ALA A 197 -12.60 -13.80 -10.42
CA ALA A 197 -13.81 -14.05 -11.21
C ALA A 197 -14.27 -15.51 -11.09
N GLY A 198 -13.34 -16.49 -11.18
CA GLY A 198 -13.65 -17.90 -10.98
C GLY A 198 -14.21 -18.21 -9.59
N ILE A 199 -13.64 -17.62 -8.52
CA ILE A 199 -14.14 -17.78 -7.15
C ILE A 199 -15.54 -17.17 -6.97
N LEU A 200 -15.80 -16.07 -7.64
CA LEU A 200 -17.08 -15.34 -7.57
C LEU A 200 -18.15 -15.84 -8.56
N GLY A 201 -17.82 -16.82 -9.41
CA GLY A 201 -18.73 -17.34 -10.43
C GLY A 201 -19.01 -16.34 -11.55
N ILE A 202 -18.09 -15.41 -11.83
CA ILE A 202 -18.23 -14.41 -12.89
C ILE A 202 -17.61 -14.96 -14.18
N GLU A 203 -18.37 -15.03 -15.26
CA GLU A 203 -17.82 -15.31 -16.58
C GLU A 203 -17.00 -14.14 -17.10
N MET A 204 -15.70 -14.32 -17.27
CA MET A 204 -14.78 -13.29 -17.75
C MET A 204 -13.79 -13.87 -18.73
N ASP A 205 -13.67 -13.27 -19.91
CA ASP A 205 -12.64 -13.64 -20.87
C ASP A 205 -11.28 -12.97 -20.59
N ALA A 206 -10.26 -13.42 -21.31
CA ALA A 206 -8.90 -12.90 -21.12
C ALA A 206 -8.76 -11.43 -21.50
N GLU A 207 -9.52 -10.95 -22.47
CA GLU A 207 -9.48 -9.56 -22.93
C GLU A 207 -10.19 -8.64 -21.93
N GLY A 208 -11.30 -9.06 -21.34
CA GLY A 208 -11.97 -8.36 -20.25
C GLY A 208 -11.09 -8.24 -19.01
N ALA A 209 -10.40 -9.34 -18.64
CA ALA A 209 -9.44 -9.33 -17.56
C ALA A 209 -8.28 -8.35 -17.82
N ALA A 210 -7.72 -8.35 -19.03
CA ALA A 210 -6.63 -7.45 -19.40
C ALA A 210 -7.06 -5.98 -19.41
N GLU A 211 -8.29 -5.68 -19.87
CA GLU A 211 -8.86 -4.32 -19.86
C GLU A 211 -9.03 -3.79 -18.43
N LEU A 212 -9.57 -4.61 -17.52
CA LEU A 212 -9.68 -4.26 -16.10
C LEU A 212 -8.32 -4.11 -15.43
N ALA A 213 -7.39 -5.03 -15.69
CA ALA A 213 -6.04 -5.02 -15.13
C ALA A 213 -5.31 -3.72 -15.50
N ARG A 214 -5.40 -3.29 -16.74
CA ARG A 214 -4.79 -2.04 -17.23
C ARG A 214 -5.27 -0.82 -16.45
N ARG A 215 -6.55 -0.76 -16.08
CA ARG A 215 -7.16 0.36 -15.36
C ARG A 215 -7.08 0.23 -13.83
N SER A 216 -6.51 -0.87 -13.32
CA SER A 216 -6.46 -1.16 -11.88
C SER A 216 -5.29 -0.51 -11.14
N ARG A 217 -4.54 0.37 -11.77
CA ARG A 217 -3.49 1.18 -11.15
C ARG A 217 -2.40 0.35 -10.46
N GLY A 218 -2.08 -0.83 -10.98
CA GLY A 218 -1.10 -1.72 -10.36
C GLY A 218 -1.52 -2.30 -9.00
N THR A 219 -2.80 -2.25 -8.63
CA THR A 219 -3.28 -2.53 -7.28
C THR A 219 -4.36 -3.61 -7.26
N PRO A 220 -4.12 -4.79 -6.65
CA PRO A 220 -5.12 -5.87 -6.55
C PRO A 220 -6.45 -5.46 -5.91
N ARG A 221 -6.41 -4.61 -4.89
CA ARG A 221 -7.63 -4.11 -4.24
C ARG A 221 -8.51 -3.31 -5.21
N ILE A 222 -7.90 -2.43 -6.02
CA ILE A 222 -8.64 -1.68 -7.04
C ILE A 222 -9.15 -2.62 -8.11
N ALA A 223 -8.33 -3.58 -8.57
CA ALA A 223 -8.74 -4.59 -9.54
C ALA A 223 -10.01 -5.34 -9.11
N ASN A 224 -10.03 -5.87 -7.88
CA ASN A 224 -11.18 -6.58 -7.32
C ASN A 224 -12.43 -5.68 -7.21
N ARG A 225 -12.24 -4.42 -6.83
CA ARG A 225 -13.34 -3.45 -6.75
C ARG A 225 -13.92 -3.16 -8.13
N LEU A 226 -13.07 -2.93 -9.13
CA LEU A 226 -13.51 -2.73 -10.50
C LEU A 226 -14.22 -3.97 -11.05
N LEU A 227 -13.72 -5.18 -10.78
CA LEU A 227 -14.37 -6.44 -11.17
C LEU A 227 -15.81 -6.51 -10.64
N ARG A 228 -16.02 -6.16 -9.38
CA ARG A 228 -17.35 -6.13 -8.79
C ARG A 228 -18.29 -5.17 -9.53
N ARG A 229 -17.84 -3.96 -9.83
CA ARG A 229 -18.67 -2.96 -10.54
C ARG A 229 -18.94 -3.35 -11.99
N VAL A 230 -17.96 -3.95 -12.65
CA VAL A 230 -18.14 -4.46 -14.00
C VAL A 230 -19.08 -5.66 -14.03
N ARG A 231 -19.04 -6.54 -13.03
CA ARG A 231 -20.04 -7.59 -12.86
C ARG A 231 -21.46 -7.00 -12.79
N ASP A 232 -21.68 -6.03 -11.88
CA ASP A 232 -22.97 -5.38 -11.71
C ASP A 232 -23.47 -4.77 -13.05
N TYR A 233 -22.57 -4.17 -13.82
CA TYR A 233 -22.85 -3.65 -15.15
C TYR A 233 -23.20 -4.77 -16.16
N ALA A 234 -22.41 -5.84 -16.18
CA ALA A 234 -22.59 -6.97 -17.09
C ALA A 234 -23.96 -7.66 -16.87
N GLU A 235 -24.35 -7.86 -15.61
CA GLU A 235 -25.63 -8.45 -15.23
C GLU A 235 -26.84 -7.60 -15.66
N VAL A 236 -26.71 -6.27 -15.64
CA VAL A 236 -27.85 -5.37 -15.92
C VAL A 236 -27.91 -4.89 -17.37
N LYS A 237 -26.74 -4.67 -17.99
CA LYS A 237 -26.62 -4.03 -19.32
C LYS A 237 -26.10 -4.95 -20.42
N ALA A 238 -25.66 -6.15 -20.08
CA ALA A 238 -25.15 -7.14 -21.01
C ALA A 238 -25.74 -8.54 -20.71
N ASP A 239 -25.06 -9.59 -21.16
CA ASP A 239 -25.45 -11.00 -20.99
C ASP A 239 -24.85 -11.67 -19.74
N GLY A 240 -24.29 -10.90 -18.83
CA GLY A 240 -23.62 -11.38 -17.61
C GLY A 240 -22.14 -11.72 -17.80
N ARG A 241 -21.60 -11.66 -19.04
CA ARG A 241 -20.20 -11.91 -19.34
C ARG A 241 -19.38 -10.63 -19.34
N VAL A 242 -18.19 -10.70 -18.78
CA VAL A 242 -17.22 -9.59 -18.76
C VAL A 242 -16.27 -9.78 -19.95
N THR A 243 -16.63 -9.16 -21.08
CA THR A 243 -15.75 -9.03 -22.25
C THR A 243 -15.02 -7.69 -22.20
N ARG A 244 -14.08 -7.48 -23.12
CA ARG A 244 -13.38 -6.20 -23.26
C ARG A 244 -14.34 -5.04 -23.46
N GLU A 245 -15.35 -5.20 -24.32
CA GLU A 245 -16.34 -4.17 -24.62
C GLU A 245 -17.21 -3.82 -23.41
N VAL A 246 -17.66 -4.84 -22.68
CA VAL A 246 -18.43 -4.68 -21.43
C VAL A 246 -17.59 -3.99 -20.38
N ALA A 247 -16.34 -4.42 -20.19
CA ALA A 247 -15.40 -3.78 -19.27
C ALA A 247 -15.16 -2.32 -19.64
N ALA A 248 -14.87 -2.01 -20.90
CA ALA A 248 -14.64 -0.65 -21.35
C ALA A 248 -15.88 0.25 -21.18
N ALA A 249 -17.09 -0.25 -21.49
CA ALA A 249 -18.35 0.48 -21.32
C ALA A 249 -18.64 0.74 -19.82
N ALA A 250 -18.41 -0.24 -18.95
CA ALA A 250 -18.56 -0.06 -17.51
C ALA A 250 -17.57 0.97 -16.97
N MET A 251 -16.29 0.93 -17.40
CA MET A 251 -15.28 1.91 -16.99
C MET A 251 -15.64 3.33 -17.45
N ALA A 252 -16.17 3.49 -18.66
CA ALA A 252 -16.66 4.78 -19.14
C ALA A 252 -17.82 5.32 -18.28
N MET A 253 -18.77 4.46 -17.89
CA MET A 253 -19.86 4.83 -16.97
C MET A 253 -19.34 5.24 -15.59
N LEU A 254 -18.26 4.63 -15.13
CA LEU A 254 -17.61 4.91 -13.84
C LEU A 254 -16.61 6.07 -13.90
N GLU A 255 -16.49 6.74 -15.05
CA GLU A 255 -15.55 7.84 -15.29
C GLU A 255 -14.07 7.46 -15.04
N VAL A 256 -13.72 6.17 -15.21
CA VAL A 256 -12.35 5.67 -15.13
C VAL A 256 -11.77 5.62 -16.55
N ASP A 257 -10.76 6.42 -16.82
CA ASP A 257 -10.16 6.53 -18.14
C ASP A 257 -9.21 5.35 -18.48
N GLU A 258 -8.58 5.42 -19.65
CA GLU A 258 -7.69 4.35 -20.14
C GLU A 258 -6.43 4.16 -19.30
N GLN A 259 -6.00 5.16 -18.54
CA GLN A 259 -4.88 5.09 -17.60
C GLN A 259 -5.31 4.65 -16.19
N GLY A 260 -6.61 4.44 -15.97
CA GLY A 260 -7.17 4.14 -14.66
C GLY A 260 -7.32 5.38 -13.76
N PHE A 261 -7.32 6.59 -14.34
CA PHE A 261 -7.55 7.81 -13.58
C PHE A 261 -9.03 8.08 -13.40
N ASP A 262 -9.40 8.41 -12.18
CA ASP A 262 -10.76 8.86 -11.84
C ASP A 262 -10.88 10.40 -11.95
N ALA A 263 -12.06 10.91 -11.61
CA ALA A 263 -12.32 12.35 -11.62
C ALA A 263 -11.40 13.14 -10.69
N GLN A 264 -10.97 12.56 -9.56
CA GLN A 264 -10.09 13.23 -8.60
C GLN A 264 -8.63 13.29 -9.08
N ASP A 265 -8.14 12.23 -9.72
CA ASP A 265 -6.80 12.24 -10.34
C ASP A 265 -6.73 13.32 -11.41
N ARG A 266 -7.75 13.37 -12.30
CA ARG A 266 -7.84 14.41 -13.33
C ARG A 266 -7.95 15.81 -12.72
N LYS A 267 -8.75 15.98 -11.66
CA LYS A 267 -8.87 17.24 -10.92
C LYS A 267 -7.54 17.69 -10.33
N LEU A 268 -6.76 16.76 -9.76
CA LEU A 268 -5.43 17.05 -9.22
C LEU A 268 -4.48 17.51 -10.32
N LEU A 269 -4.40 16.77 -11.43
CA LEU A 269 -3.55 17.11 -12.58
C LEU A 269 -3.92 18.47 -13.19
N LEU A 270 -5.21 18.70 -13.46
CA LEU A 270 -5.71 19.98 -14.00
C LEU A 270 -5.46 21.14 -13.03
N THR A 271 -5.60 20.92 -11.73
CA THR A 271 -5.31 21.95 -10.73
C THR A 271 -3.83 22.36 -10.77
N ILE A 272 -2.90 21.41 -10.83
CA ILE A 272 -1.47 21.72 -10.96
C ILE A 272 -1.20 22.47 -12.27
N ILE A 273 -1.81 22.06 -13.36
CA ILE A 273 -1.58 22.62 -14.69
C ILE A 273 -2.19 24.02 -14.80
N GLU A 274 -3.48 24.17 -14.54
CA GLU A 274 -4.22 25.41 -14.81
C GLU A 274 -4.06 26.47 -13.73
N LYS A 275 -4.15 26.06 -12.44
CA LYS A 275 -4.09 27.01 -11.33
C LYS A 275 -2.67 27.36 -10.90
N PHE A 276 -1.71 26.45 -11.12
CA PHE A 276 -0.33 26.64 -10.70
C PHE A 276 0.67 26.56 -11.86
N SER A 277 0.20 26.73 -13.08
CA SER A 277 1.04 26.80 -14.32
C SER A 277 1.99 25.60 -14.47
N GLY A 278 1.55 24.41 -14.06
CA GLY A 278 2.33 23.18 -14.07
C GLY A 278 3.21 22.96 -12.83
N GLY A 279 3.20 23.88 -11.88
CA GLY A 279 3.96 23.82 -10.62
C GLY A 279 5.31 24.56 -10.67
N PRO A 280 6.17 24.48 -9.60
CA PRO A 280 5.97 23.65 -8.41
C PRO A 280 4.94 24.18 -7.42
N VAL A 281 4.14 23.31 -6.82
CA VAL A 281 3.11 23.65 -5.84
C VAL A 281 3.19 22.78 -4.60
N GLY A 282 3.05 23.36 -3.40
CA GLY A 282 3.03 22.67 -2.13
C GLY A 282 1.74 21.85 -1.94
N VAL A 283 1.83 20.73 -1.19
CA VAL A 283 0.68 19.85 -0.94
C VAL A 283 -0.47 20.55 -0.25
N ASP A 284 -0.19 21.46 0.67
CA ASP A 284 -1.23 22.19 1.42
C ASP A 284 -2.06 23.12 0.50
N ASN A 285 -1.40 23.74 -0.48
CA ASN A 285 -2.09 24.53 -1.51
C ASN A 285 -2.94 23.65 -2.43
N LEU A 286 -2.44 22.44 -2.78
CA LEU A 286 -3.22 21.46 -3.55
C LEU A 286 -4.42 20.97 -2.75
N SER A 287 -4.23 20.62 -1.48
CA SER A 287 -5.27 20.21 -0.55
C SER A 287 -6.41 21.23 -0.50
N ALA A 288 -6.08 22.50 -0.28
CA ALA A 288 -7.06 23.59 -0.29
C ALA A 288 -7.74 23.77 -1.66
N ALA A 289 -6.98 23.63 -2.76
CA ALA A 289 -7.48 23.89 -4.12
C ALA A 289 -8.41 22.80 -4.65
N ILE A 290 -8.21 21.52 -4.26
CA ILE A 290 -9.04 20.40 -4.70
C ILE A 290 -10.07 19.97 -3.65
N GLY A 291 -9.96 20.45 -2.40
CA GLY A 291 -10.85 20.09 -1.30
C GLY A 291 -10.62 18.67 -0.77
N GLU A 292 -9.36 18.20 -0.78
CA GLU A 292 -8.97 16.88 -0.28
C GLU A 292 -7.98 17.01 0.87
N GLU A 293 -7.97 16.05 1.78
CA GLU A 293 -6.99 16.01 2.86
C GLU A 293 -5.57 15.76 2.30
N ARG A 294 -4.58 16.39 2.92
CA ARG A 294 -3.16 16.20 2.57
C ARG A 294 -2.77 14.71 2.51
N GLY A 295 -3.19 13.93 3.52
CA GLY A 295 -2.90 12.50 3.57
C GLY A 295 -3.50 11.73 2.38
N THR A 296 -4.68 12.10 1.91
CA THR A 296 -5.31 11.50 0.72
C THR A 296 -4.47 11.78 -0.53
N ILE A 297 -3.97 13.01 -0.67
CA ILE A 297 -3.10 13.34 -1.81
C ILE A 297 -1.81 12.52 -1.76
N GLU A 298 -1.11 12.52 -0.62
CA GLU A 298 0.22 11.91 -0.47
C GLU A 298 0.21 10.37 -0.50
N ASP A 299 -0.84 9.74 0.03
CA ASP A 299 -0.89 8.29 0.20
C ASP A 299 -1.71 7.57 -0.90
N VAL A 300 -2.65 8.29 -1.54
CA VAL A 300 -3.62 7.69 -2.46
C VAL A 300 -3.45 8.16 -3.90
N LEU A 301 -3.38 9.48 -4.13
CA LEU A 301 -3.35 10.04 -5.48
C LEU A 301 -1.94 10.05 -6.07
N GLU A 302 -0.99 10.67 -5.37
CA GLU A 302 0.36 10.88 -5.88
C GLU A 302 1.15 9.61 -6.19
N PRO A 303 1.13 8.52 -5.38
CA PRO A 303 2.02 7.39 -5.61
C PRO A 303 1.90 6.80 -7.01
N TYR A 304 0.68 6.60 -7.47
CA TYR A 304 0.44 6.07 -8.81
C TYR A 304 0.77 7.10 -9.92
N LEU A 305 0.35 8.35 -9.73
CA LEU A 305 0.64 9.42 -10.71
C LEU A 305 2.14 9.70 -10.85
N ILE A 306 2.91 9.57 -9.76
CA ILE A 306 4.38 9.70 -9.79
C ILE A 306 4.99 8.51 -10.51
N GLN A 307 4.58 7.29 -10.19
CA GLN A 307 5.10 6.08 -10.82
C GLN A 307 4.85 6.06 -12.33
N GLN A 308 3.66 6.50 -12.76
CA GLN A 308 3.31 6.61 -14.18
C GLN A 308 3.94 7.84 -14.86
N GLY A 309 4.69 8.65 -14.12
CA GLY A 309 5.39 9.80 -14.65
C GLY A 309 4.48 10.97 -15.04
N PHE A 310 3.33 11.15 -14.37
CA PHE A 310 2.44 12.29 -14.57
C PHE A 310 2.74 13.45 -13.63
N ILE A 311 3.22 13.14 -12.42
CA ILE A 311 3.65 14.12 -11.42
C ILE A 311 5.10 13.84 -11.03
N MET A 312 5.84 14.90 -10.75
CA MET A 312 7.18 14.84 -10.19
C MET A 312 7.23 15.61 -8.86
N ARG A 313 7.85 15.02 -7.84
CA ARG A 313 8.17 15.70 -6.57
C ARG A 313 9.51 16.41 -6.68
N THR A 314 9.52 17.67 -6.31
CA THR A 314 10.74 18.49 -6.20
C THR A 314 10.84 19.06 -4.77
N PRO A 315 11.99 19.59 -4.34
CA PRO A 315 12.12 20.28 -3.05
C PRO A 315 11.14 21.46 -2.87
N ARG A 316 10.69 22.06 -3.98
CA ARG A 316 9.73 23.20 -3.97
C ARG A 316 8.26 22.75 -4.01
N GLY A 317 7.99 21.47 -4.29
CA GLY A 317 6.63 20.94 -4.40
C GLY A 317 6.41 20.01 -5.59
N ARG A 318 5.16 19.84 -5.98
CA ARG A 318 4.71 18.96 -7.05
C ARG A 318 4.67 19.70 -8.37
N MET A 319 5.10 19.01 -9.43
CA MET A 319 5.07 19.53 -10.79
C MET A 319 4.40 18.54 -11.73
N ALA A 320 3.58 19.05 -12.65
CA ALA A 320 3.01 18.25 -13.73
C ALA A 320 4.10 18.02 -14.80
N THR A 321 4.24 16.75 -15.21
CA THR A 321 5.16 16.39 -16.30
C THR A 321 4.53 16.63 -17.68
N ARG A 322 5.31 16.47 -18.74
CA ARG A 322 4.80 16.52 -20.10
C ARG A 322 3.64 15.55 -20.34
N ASN A 323 3.70 14.35 -19.73
CA ASN A 323 2.65 13.34 -19.85
C ASN A 323 1.33 13.83 -19.29
N ALA A 324 1.35 14.54 -18.15
CA ALA A 324 0.15 15.12 -17.55
C ALA A 324 -0.54 16.14 -18.47
N TRP A 325 0.25 17.03 -19.08
CA TRP A 325 -0.28 18.01 -20.02
C TRP A 325 -0.94 17.35 -21.23
N LEU A 326 -0.27 16.37 -21.84
CA LEU A 326 -0.79 15.64 -23.00
C LEU A 326 -2.05 14.85 -22.66
N HIS A 327 -2.08 14.19 -21.51
CA HIS A 327 -3.23 13.43 -21.02
C HIS A 327 -4.47 14.32 -20.80
N CYS A 328 -4.25 15.54 -20.29
CA CYS A 328 -5.31 16.53 -20.13
C CYS A 328 -5.71 17.23 -21.45
N GLY A 329 -5.13 16.84 -22.59
CA GLY A 329 -5.38 17.49 -23.89
C GLY A 329 -4.79 18.90 -24.01
N LEU A 330 -3.86 19.26 -23.11
CA LEU A 330 -3.24 20.58 -23.05
C LEU A 330 -1.83 20.55 -23.63
N ARG A 331 -1.39 21.69 -24.18
CA ARG A 331 -0.03 21.83 -24.70
C ARG A 331 0.95 22.05 -23.54
N PRO A 332 2.00 21.21 -23.39
CA PRO A 332 3.04 21.46 -22.40
C PRO A 332 3.76 22.78 -22.69
N PRO A 333 4.21 23.52 -21.67
CA PRO A 333 4.99 24.71 -21.86
C PRO A 333 6.26 24.37 -22.66
N VAL A 334 6.61 25.23 -23.62
CA VAL A 334 7.88 25.11 -24.36
C VAL A 334 8.99 25.28 -23.33
N GLN A 335 9.81 24.24 -23.13
CA GLN A 335 11.05 24.38 -22.37
C GLN A 335 11.95 25.35 -23.14
N THR A 336 11.92 26.61 -22.78
CA THR A 336 12.98 27.57 -23.17
C THR A 336 14.25 27.08 -22.51
N GLY A 337 15.19 26.66 -23.32
CA GLY A 337 16.35 25.86 -22.99
C GLY A 337 17.22 26.40 -21.85
N ASN A 338 17.91 25.47 -21.25
CA ASN A 338 19.22 25.60 -20.58
C ASN A 338 19.46 26.80 -19.64
N ALA A 339 18.77 26.85 -18.51
CA ALA A 339 19.26 27.64 -17.37
C ALA A 339 20.06 26.84 -16.33
N SER A 340 20.31 25.55 -16.56
CA SER A 340 20.98 24.69 -15.56
C SER A 340 22.28 24.04 -16.01
N LEU A 341 22.76 24.32 -17.24
CA LEU A 341 24.09 23.84 -17.71
C LEU A 341 25.19 24.90 -17.70
N GLU A 342 24.84 26.17 -17.50
CA GLU A 342 25.87 27.24 -17.39
C GLU A 342 26.46 27.44 -16.00
N LEU A 343 25.94 26.73 -14.98
CA LEU A 343 26.48 26.84 -13.61
C LEU A 343 27.72 25.97 -13.36
N PHE A 344 28.15 25.17 -14.34
CA PHE A 344 29.34 24.31 -14.23
C PHE A 344 30.37 24.56 -15.35
N ALA A 345 30.20 25.58 -16.18
CA ALA A 345 31.18 26.02 -17.18
C ALA A 345 31.79 27.37 -16.77
N GLY A 346 32.48 27.38 -15.68
CA GLY A 346 33.20 28.54 -15.19
C GLY A 346 34.57 28.15 -14.66
N GLU A 347 35.59 28.69 -15.38
CA GLU A 347 36.98 28.85 -14.97
C GLU A 347 37.95 27.68 -15.18
N THR A 348 38.29 27.47 -16.44
CA THR A 348 39.69 27.12 -16.76
C THR A 348 40.49 28.39 -16.82
N HIS A 349 41.23 28.73 -15.80
CA HIS A 349 42.31 29.70 -15.84
C HIS A 349 43.45 29.12 -16.69
N GLU A 350 43.62 29.67 -17.87
CA GLU A 350 44.88 29.69 -18.58
C GLU A 350 45.80 30.64 -17.82
N ASP A 351 46.81 30.11 -17.14
CA ASP A 351 48.04 30.85 -16.87
C ASP A 351 49.12 30.34 -17.82
N ALA A 352 49.32 31.16 -18.84
CA ALA A 352 50.49 31.05 -19.74
C ALA A 352 51.45 32.18 -19.40
N SER A 353 52.71 31.79 -19.23
CA SER A 353 53.94 32.52 -19.48
C SER A 353 54.34 33.66 -18.54
N HIS A 354 55.37 33.46 -17.75
CA HIS A 354 56.76 33.86 -18.04
C HIS A 354 57.72 33.27 -17.05
#